data_be01a8b20ec2d980b361aba9922f1170
#
_entry.id   be01a8b20ec2d980b361aba9922f1170
#
_cell.length_a   1.000
_cell.length_b   1.000
_cell.length_c   1.000
_cell.angle_alpha   90.00
_cell.angle_beta   90.00
_cell.angle_gamma   90.00
#
_symmetry.space_group_name_H-M   'P 1'
#
loop_
_entity.id
_entity.type
_entity.pdbx_description
1 polymer ?
#
loop_
_entity_poly.entity_id
_entity_poly.type
_entity_poly.pdbx_seq_one_letter_code
_entity_poly.pdbx_strand_id
1 'polypeptide(L)'
;MRKHILIPAVSLLSLALAACSTPPNPNLEKAKSDYSALESQPQAAQLAALETKDAGTWLQKTEKAYKDGENEKTVDQLAYLTNQRIQTAMQTIKLRMTEAQMQNVDAERTQARLDARTAQLKQLQDALQAKQTERGTVVTFGNVLFDFNKAELKPQGYANAQKLADYLKQNPERKVIVEGYTDSVGSDSYNQQLSERRAQAIQTALVSAGVEPSRIQARGYGKNFPVASNSNASDRALNRRVEVTISNDANPVAPRM
;
A
#
# COMPACT_ATOMS: atom_id res chain seq x y z
N MET A 1 -11.36 -75.04 -54.03
CA MET A 1 -11.57 -75.83 -52.82
C MET A 1 -11.82 -74.84 -51.66
N ARG A 2 -13.08 -74.60 -51.32
CA ARG A 2 -13.49 -73.73 -50.20
C ARG A 2 -13.72 -74.64 -48.99
N LYS A 3 -12.92 -74.42 -47.92
CA LYS A 3 -13.09 -75.12 -46.63
C LYS A 3 -14.02 -74.23 -45.76
N HIS A 4 -15.20 -74.74 -45.49
CA HIS A 4 -16.13 -74.18 -44.52
C HIS A 4 -15.67 -74.65 -43.12
N ILE A 5 -15.38 -73.69 -42.24
CA ILE A 5 -15.12 -73.92 -40.82
C ILE A 5 -16.44 -73.60 -40.08
N LEU A 6 -17.05 -74.63 -39.54
CA LEU A 6 -18.18 -74.55 -38.62
C LEU A 6 -17.67 -74.13 -37.23
N ILE A 7 -18.18 -73.03 -36.72
CA ILE A 7 -17.95 -72.59 -35.34
C ILE A 7 -19.16 -73.01 -34.51
N PRO A 8 -19.00 -73.75 -33.42
CA PRO A 8 -20.15 -74.08 -32.56
C PRO A 8 -20.54 -72.84 -31.71
N ALA A 9 -21.83 -72.50 -31.72
CA ALA A 9 -22.43 -71.50 -30.87
C ALA A 9 -22.45 -72.04 -29.41
N VAL A 10 -21.63 -71.46 -28.56
CA VAL A 10 -21.74 -71.63 -27.11
C VAL A 10 -22.72 -70.60 -26.56
N SER A 11 -23.90 -71.09 -26.22
CA SER A 11 -24.94 -70.30 -25.55
C SER A 11 -24.51 -70.07 -24.10
N LEU A 12 -23.99 -68.86 -23.80
CA LEU A 12 -23.80 -68.38 -22.44
C LEU A 12 -25.13 -67.94 -21.85
N LEU A 13 -25.70 -68.81 -21.02
CA LEU A 13 -26.87 -68.48 -20.18
C LEU A 13 -26.38 -67.56 -19.04
N SER A 14 -26.49 -66.25 -19.23
CA SER A 14 -26.24 -65.26 -18.18
C SER A 14 -27.38 -65.27 -17.17
N LEU A 15 -27.16 -65.91 -16.00
CA LEU A 15 -27.98 -65.71 -14.83
C LEU A 15 -27.85 -64.24 -14.41
N ALA A 16 -28.87 -63.44 -14.69
CA ALA A 16 -29.03 -62.13 -14.07
C ALA A 16 -29.40 -62.36 -12.60
N LEU A 17 -28.41 -62.22 -11.70
CA LEU A 17 -28.65 -62.00 -10.30
C LEU A 17 -29.31 -60.63 -10.17
N ALA A 18 -30.66 -60.57 -10.07
CA ALA A 18 -31.38 -59.42 -9.63
C ALA A 18 -31.05 -59.16 -8.16
N ALA A 19 -29.88 -58.51 -7.89
CA ALA A 19 -29.65 -57.88 -6.62
C ALA A 19 -30.76 -56.83 -6.45
N CYS A 20 -31.58 -56.92 -5.40
CA CYS A 20 -32.50 -55.88 -4.96
C CYS A 20 -31.63 -54.66 -4.59
N SER A 21 -31.22 -53.87 -5.58
CA SER A 21 -30.61 -52.57 -5.37
C SER A 21 -31.71 -51.59 -5.02
N THR A 22 -31.71 -51.08 -3.81
CA THR A 22 -32.51 -49.93 -3.44
C THR A 22 -32.31 -48.86 -4.52
N PRO A 23 -33.41 -48.28 -5.09
CA PRO A 23 -33.27 -47.29 -6.16
C PRO A 23 -32.43 -46.10 -5.60
N PRO A 24 -31.49 -45.54 -6.41
CA PRO A 24 -30.61 -44.49 -5.95
C PRO A 24 -31.44 -43.26 -5.52
N ASN A 25 -31.13 -42.72 -4.32
CA ASN A 25 -31.79 -41.48 -3.88
C ASN A 25 -31.19 -40.28 -4.62
N PRO A 26 -31.96 -39.51 -5.41
CA PRO A 26 -31.43 -38.44 -6.25
C PRO A 26 -30.74 -37.33 -5.48
N ASN A 27 -31.24 -37.01 -4.24
CA ASN A 27 -30.68 -35.96 -3.40
C ASN A 27 -29.30 -36.37 -2.82
N LEU A 28 -29.16 -37.65 -2.44
CA LEU A 28 -27.87 -38.19 -2.01
C LEU A 28 -26.85 -38.20 -3.18
N GLU A 29 -27.24 -38.63 -4.37
CA GLU A 29 -26.36 -38.68 -5.54
C GLU A 29 -25.93 -37.27 -5.93
N LYS A 30 -26.81 -36.27 -5.83
CA LYS A 30 -26.46 -34.86 -6.00
C LYS A 30 -25.44 -34.39 -4.94
N ALA A 31 -25.66 -34.71 -3.67
CA ALA A 31 -24.72 -34.34 -2.60
C ALA A 31 -23.34 -34.97 -2.81
N LYS A 32 -23.23 -36.22 -3.26
CA LYS A 32 -21.98 -36.87 -3.63
C LYS A 32 -21.26 -36.13 -4.76
N SER A 33 -21.98 -35.80 -5.82
CA SER A 33 -21.43 -35.07 -6.97
C SER A 33 -20.94 -33.69 -6.56
N ASP A 34 -21.73 -32.95 -5.80
CA ASP A 34 -21.39 -31.58 -5.33
C ASP A 34 -20.17 -31.61 -4.38
N TYR A 35 -20.09 -32.61 -3.49
CA TYR A 35 -18.93 -32.77 -2.60
C TYR A 35 -17.65 -33.14 -3.37
N SER A 36 -17.73 -34.05 -4.33
CA SER A 36 -16.60 -34.40 -5.19
C SER A 36 -16.08 -33.19 -5.97
N ALA A 37 -17.01 -32.36 -6.48
CA ALA A 37 -16.66 -31.11 -7.15
C ALA A 37 -16.00 -30.10 -6.21
N LEU A 38 -16.43 -29.99 -4.94
CA LEU A 38 -15.79 -29.18 -3.92
C LEU A 38 -14.38 -29.69 -3.59
N GLU A 39 -14.25 -31.00 -3.30
CA GLU A 39 -12.97 -31.62 -2.87
C GLU A 39 -11.89 -31.55 -3.97
N SER A 40 -12.31 -31.59 -5.26
CA SER A 40 -11.39 -31.48 -6.39
C SER A 40 -10.77 -30.08 -6.55
N GLN A 41 -11.29 -29.05 -5.85
CA GLN A 41 -10.77 -27.71 -5.91
C GLN A 41 -9.55 -27.55 -4.98
N PRO A 42 -8.36 -27.14 -5.47
CA PRO A 42 -7.20 -26.90 -4.60
C PRO A 42 -7.48 -25.91 -3.47
N GLN A 43 -8.39 -24.96 -3.72
CA GLN A 43 -8.80 -23.94 -2.75
C GLN A 43 -9.59 -24.53 -1.57
N ALA A 44 -10.26 -25.67 -1.73
CA ALA A 44 -10.99 -26.31 -0.65
C ALA A 44 -10.06 -26.67 0.53
N ALA A 45 -8.92 -27.30 0.20
CA ALA A 45 -7.91 -27.66 1.22
C ALA A 45 -7.20 -26.43 1.81
N GLN A 46 -6.94 -25.39 1.00
CA GLN A 46 -6.18 -24.21 1.41
C GLN A 46 -7.03 -23.17 2.15
N LEU A 47 -8.24 -22.94 1.67
CA LEU A 47 -9.07 -21.82 2.12
C LEU A 47 -10.32 -22.26 2.91
N ALA A 48 -10.73 -23.53 2.86
CA ALA A 48 -11.95 -23.98 3.54
C ALA A 48 -11.79 -25.43 4.07
N ALA A 49 -10.64 -25.78 4.59
CA ALA A 49 -10.34 -27.16 5.04
C ALA A 49 -11.32 -27.66 6.09
N LEU A 50 -11.70 -26.84 7.06
CA LEU A 50 -12.63 -27.21 8.14
C LEU A 50 -14.04 -27.40 7.59
N GLU A 51 -14.51 -26.48 6.80
CA GLU A 51 -15.84 -26.48 6.19
C GLU A 51 -15.97 -27.66 5.19
N THR A 52 -14.93 -27.96 4.43
CA THR A 52 -14.87 -29.12 3.52
C THR A 52 -14.92 -30.43 4.30
N LYS A 53 -14.16 -30.55 5.39
CA LYS A 53 -14.20 -31.72 6.28
C LYS A 53 -15.56 -31.90 6.92
N ASP A 54 -16.21 -30.83 7.37
CA ASP A 54 -17.55 -30.87 7.94
C ASP A 54 -18.56 -31.37 6.90
N ALA A 55 -18.53 -30.85 5.68
CA ALA A 55 -19.36 -31.31 4.56
C ALA A 55 -19.17 -32.80 4.29
N GLY A 56 -17.92 -33.30 4.27
CA GLY A 56 -17.60 -34.72 4.14
C GLY A 56 -18.17 -35.59 5.27
N THR A 57 -18.12 -35.11 6.50
CA THR A 57 -18.70 -35.80 7.66
C THR A 57 -20.22 -35.94 7.52
N TRP A 58 -20.89 -34.89 7.07
CA TRP A 58 -22.33 -34.92 6.80
C TRP A 58 -22.68 -35.82 5.63
N LEU A 59 -21.88 -35.87 4.57
CA LEU A 59 -22.05 -36.78 3.45
C LEU A 59 -21.98 -38.25 3.93
N GLN A 60 -20.95 -38.60 4.72
CA GLN A 60 -20.81 -39.95 5.30
C GLN A 60 -22.02 -40.34 6.16
N LYS A 61 -22.55 -39.38 6.96
CA LYS A 61 -23.78 -39.62 7.74
C LYS A 61 -24.99 -39.89 6.84
N THR A 62 -25.11 -39.14 5.75
CA THR A 62 -26.21 -39.33 4.78
C THR A 62 -26.13 -40.70 4.09
N GLU A 63 -24.90 -41.08 3.64
CA GLU A 63 -24.67 -42.39 3.04
C GLU A 63 -24.95 -43.56 3.99
N LYS A 64 -24.58 -43.38 5.27
CA LYS A 64 -24.85 -44.37 6.30
C LYS A 64 -26.36 -44.54 6.49
N ALA A 65 -27.13 -43.46 6.63
CA ALA A 65 -28.58 -43.50 6.76
C ALA A 65 -29.25 -44.23 5.58
N TYR A 66 -28.79 -43.95 4.35
CA TYR A 66 -29.27 -44.63 3.15
C TYR A 66 -28.92 -46.14 3.18
N LYS A 67 -27.70 -46.53 3.56
CA LYS A 67 -27.29 -47.94 3.65
C LYS A 67 -28.02 -48.70 4.76
N ASP A 68 -28.33 -48.04 5.85
CA ASP A 68 -29.05 -48.62 7.01
C ASP A 68 -30.57 -48.76 6.71
N GLY A 69 -31.03 -48.31 5.53
CA GLY A 69 -32.45 -48.46 5.12
C GLY A 69 -33.37 -47.45 5.79
N GLU A 70 -32.87 -46.31 6.23
CA GLU A 70 -33.67 -45.21 6.76
C GLU A 70 -34.72 -44.77 5.71
N ASN A 71 -35.84 -44.21 6.17
CA ASN A 71 -36.86 -43.73 5.25
C ASN A 71 -36.35 -42.58 4.35
N GLU A 72 -36.93 -42.49 3.16
CA GLU A 72 -36.54 -41.51 2.13
C GLU A 72 -36.52 -40.09 2.64
N LYS A 73 -37.52 -39.69 3.45
CA LYS A 73 -37.59 -38.34 4.04
C LYS A 73 -36.38 -38.03 4.96
N THR A 74 -35.91 -39.00 5.74
CA THR A 74 -34.70 -38.86 6.59
C THR A 74 -33.45 -38.69 5.73
N VAL A 75 -33.30 -39.50 4.68
CA VAL A 75 -32.16 -39.41 3.75
C VAL A 75 -32.15 -38.06 3.04
N ASP A 76 -33.31 -37.59 2.57
CA ASP A 76 -33.44 -36.28 1.91
C ASP A 76 -33.13 -35.12 2.80
N GLN A 77 -33.56 -35.17 4.06
CA GLN A 77 -33.17 -34.13 5.06
C GLN A 77 -31.66 -34.08 5.31
N LEU A 78 -31.01 -35.23 5.43
CA LEU A 78 -29.57 -35.31 5.62
C LEU A 78 -28.81 -34.85 4.37
N ALA A 79 -29.30 -35.24 3.16
CA ALA A 79 -28.73 -34.77 1.90
C ALA A 79 -28.84 -33.25 1.75
N TYR A 80 -29.98 -32.67 2.11
CA TYR A 80 -30.19 -31.22 2.14
C TYR A 80 -29.19 -30.53 3.08
N LEU A 81 -29.00 -31.04 4.31
CA LEU A 81 -28.03 -30.49 5.27
C LEU A 81 -26.59 -30.64 4.76
N THR A 82 -26.26 -31.77 4.11
CA THR A 82 -24.96 -31.96 3.45
C THR A 82 -24.72 -30.90 2.38
N ASN A 83 -25.71 -30.65 1.52
CA ASN A 83 -25.62 -29.61 0.47
C ASN A 83 -25.45 -28.21 1.08
N GLN A 84 -26.10 -27.89 2.19
CA GLN A 84 -25.90 -26.62 2.89
C GLN A 84 -24.45 -26.47 3.39
N ARG A 85 -23.82 -27.54 3.90
CA ARG A 85 -22.41 -27.55 4.33
C ARG A 85 -21.45 -27.37 3.14
N ILE A 86 -21.75 -28.03 2.02
CA ILE A 86 -20.99 -27.84 0.76
C ILE A 86 -21.07 -26.38 0.30
N GLN A 87 -22.27 -25.78 0.29
CA GLN A 87 -22.44 -24.37 -0.08
C GLN A 87 -21.70 -23.44 0.88
N THR A 88 -21.70 -23.72 2.18
CA THR A 88 -20.92 -22.94 3.16
C THR A 88 -19.43 -23.00 2.84
N ALA A 89 -18.87 -24.17 2.55
CA ALA A 89 -17.46 -24.31 2.15
C ALA A 89 -17.14 -23.51 0.88
N MET A 90 -17.99 -23.60 -0.14
CA MET A 90 -17.83 -22.83 -1.39
C MET A 90 -17.88 -21.31 -1.16
N GLN A 91 -18.80 -20.83 -0.30
CA GLN A 91 -18.88 -19.41 0.06
C GLN A 91 -17.64 -18.94 0.84
N THR A 92 -17.13 -19.78 1.76
CA THR A 92 -15.90 -19.50 2.50
C THR A 92 -14.69 -19.38 1.55
N ILE A 93 -14.56 -20.29 0.58
CA ILE A 93 -13.52 -20.19 -0.46
C ILE A 93 -13.62 -18.86 -1.19
N LYS A 94 -14.81 -18.50 -1.69
CA LYS A 94 -15.04 -17.26 -2.43
C LYS A 94 -14.70 -16.03 -1.58
N LEU A 95 -15.12 -16.01 -0.31
CA LEU A 95 -14.86 -14.90 0.61
C LEU A 95 -13.34 -14.73 0.81
N ARG A 96 -12.63 -15.80 1.18
CA ARG A 96 -11.17 -15.75 1.46
C ARG A 96 -10.35 -15.41 0.21
N MET A 97 -10.77 -15.87 -0.97
CA MET A 97 -10.16 -15.43 -2.24
C MET A 97 -10.34 -13.94 -2.49
N THR A 98 -11.55 -13.41 -2.23
CA THR A 98 -11.83 -11.98 -2.40
C THR A 98 -11.03 -11.13 -1.40
N GLU A 99 -10.94 -11.56 -0.14
CA GLU A 99 -10.13 -10.89 0.89
C GLU A 99 -8.64 -10.84 0.51
N ALA A 100 -8.08 -11.97 0.03
CA ALA A 100 -6.70 -12.00 -0.44
C ALA A 100 -6.47 -11.08 -1.65
N GLN A 101 -7.42 -11.03 -2.57
CA GLN A 101 -7.36 -10.12 -3.72
C GLN A 101 -7.41 -8.65 -3.30
N MET A 102 -8.26 -8.29 -2.34
CA MET A 102 -8.32 -6.93 -1.78
C MET A 102 -7.01 -6.52 -1.11
N GLN A 103 -6.41 -7.42 -0.31
CA GLN A 103 -5.10 -7.17 0.32
C GLN A 103 -4.00 -6.92 -0.72
N ASN A 104 -3.97 -7.68 -1.81
CA ASN A 104 -3.00 -7.46 -2.89
C ASN A 104 -3.20 -6.09 -3.57
N VAL A 105 -4.45 -5.72 -3.87
CA VAL A 105 -4.75 -4.40 -4.44
C VAL A 105 -4.34 -3.25 -3.52
N ASP A 106 -4.54 -3.38 -2.20
CA ASP A 106 -4.14 -2.36 -1.24
C ASP A 106 -2.61 -2.29 -1.10
N ALA A 107 -1.91 -3.42 -1.17
CA ALA A 107 -0.45 -3.47 -1.21
C ALA A 107 0.11 -2.78 -2.46
N GLU A 108 -0.45 -3.08 -3.64
CA GLU A 108 -0.07 -2.45 -4.92
C GLU A 108 -0.30 -0.93 -4.89
N ARG A 109 -1.46 -0.48 -4.37
CA ARG A 109 -1.76 0.96 -4.20
C ARG A 109 -0.77 1.65 -3.27
N THR A 110 -0.41 1.00 -2.18
CA THR A 110 0.56 1.53 -1.22
C THR A 110 1.93 1.66 -1.87
N GLN A 111 2.38 0.63 -2.60
CA GLN A 111 3.65 0.68 -3.33
C GLN A 111 3.65 1.78 -4.39
N ALA A 112 2.61 1.90 -5.20
CA ALA A 112 2.49 2.94 -6.22
C ALA A 112 2.54 4.36 -5.61
N ARG A 113 1.94 4.57 -4.42
CA ARG A 113 2.03 5.84 -3.69
C ARG A 113 3.46 6.14 -3.22
N LEU A 114 4.17 5.13 -2.72
CA LEU A 114 5.57 5.26 -2.31
C LEU A 114 6.48 5.61 -3.49
N ASP A 115 6.29 4.93 -4.62
CA ASP A 115 7.06 5.17 -5.84
C ASP A 115 6.83 6.57 -6.40
N ALA A 116 5.56 7.01 -6.48
CA ALA A 116 5.21 8.37 -6.90
C ALA A 116 5.82 9.42 -5.97
N ARG A 117 5.79 9.20 -4.65
CA ARG A 117 6.38 10.09 -3.65
C ARG A 117 7.89 10.17 -3.78
N THR A 118 8.55 9.04 -4.01
CA THR A 118 10.01 8.95 -4.22
C THR A 118 10.40 9.71 -5.49
N ALA A 119 9.64 9.56 -6.57
CA ALA A 119 9.86 10.29 -7.82
C ALA A 119 9.69 11.81 -7.63
N GLN A 120 8.67 12.26 -6.89
CA GLN A 120 8.47 13.69 -6.57
C GLN A 120 9.62 14.27 -5.75
N LEU A 121 10.09 13.55 -4.72
CA LEU A 121 11.26 13.96 -3.93
C LEU A 121 12.49 14.10 -4.79
N LYS A 122 12.74 13.15 -5.68
CA LYS A 122 13.87 13.19 -6.62
C LYS A 122 13.77 14.40 -7.54
N GLN A 123 12.61 14.66 -8.11
CA GLN A 123 12.40 15.86 -8.93
C GLN A 123 12.67 17.16 -8.17
N LEU A 124 12.24 17.25 -6.91
CA LEU A 124 12.52 18.40 -6.06
C LEU A 124 14.02 18.51 -5.75
N GLN A 125 14.68 17.38 -5.45
CA GLN A 125 16.12 17.35 -5.20
C GLN A 125 16.90 17.85 -6.42
N ASP A 126 16.57 17.36 -7.61
CA ASP A 126 17.22 17.77 -8.86
C ASP A 126 16.92 19.25 -9.18
N ALA A 127 15.68 19.71 -9.01
CA ALA A 127 15.27 21.06 -9.33
C ALA A 127 15.81 22.15 -8.37
N LEU A 128 16.04 21.81 -7.10
CA LEU A 128 16.46 22.72 -6.04
C LEU A 128 17.77 22.33 -5.37
N GLN A 129 18.47 21.32 -5.90
CA GLN A 129 19.72 20.76 -5.32
C GLN A 129 19.54 20.37 -3.84
N ALA A 130 18.37 19.84 -3.50
CA ALA A 130 18.04 19.46 -2.13
C ALA A 130 18.85 18.24 -1.68
N LYS A 131 19.20 18.20 -0.38
CA LYS A 131 19.96 17.12 0.24
C LYS A 131 19.12 16.44 1.31
N GLN A 132 19.13 15.12 1.33
CA GLN A 132 18.50 14.35 2.40
C GLN A 132 19.39 14.38 3.66
N THR A 133 18.77 14.64 4.80
CA THR A 133 19.40 14.63 6.13
C THR A 133 18.51 13.89 7.13
N GLU A 134 19.03 13.63 8.32
CA GLU A 134 18.22 13.05 9.42
C GLU A 134 17.03 13.95 9.81
N ARG A 135 17.20 15.27 9.76
CA ARG A 135 16.14 16.25 10.07
C ARG A 135 15.07 16.33 8.97
N GLY A 136 15.38 15.91 7.76
CA GLY A 136 14.51 16.01 6.58
C GLY A 136 15.27 16.36 5.31
N THR A 137 14.54 16.69 4.27
CA THR A 137 15.09 17.14 2.99
C THR A 137 15.41 18.64 3.07
N VAL A 138 16.68 19.00 2.96
CA VAL A 138 17.18 20.39 3.06
C VAL A 138 17.40 20.97 1.67
N VAL A 139 16.72 22.08 1.41
CA VAL A 139 16.97 22.97 0.26
C VAL A 139 17.77 24.16 0.74
N THR A 140 18.97 24.36 0.20
CA THR A 140 19.82 25.51 0.56
C THR A 140 19.75 26.57 -0.51
N PHE A 141 19.34 27.76 -0.10
CA PHE A 141 19.32 28.95 -0.92
C PHE A 141 20.47 29.89 -0.49
N GLY A 142 21.49 30.00 -1.31
CA GLY A 142 22.62 30.89 -1.09
C GLY A 142 22.26 32.37 -1.28
N ASN A 143 23.28 33.22 -1.35
CA ASN A 143 23.15 34.67 -1.52
C ASN A 143 22.46 35.14 -2.83
N VAL A 144 22.11 34.20 -3.70
CA VAL A 144 21.41 34.48 -4.98
C VAL A 144 19.98 35.01 -4.76
N LEU A 145 19.37 34.73 -3.61
CA LEU A 145 17.96 35.08 -3.35
C LEU A 145 17.76 36.52 -2.88
N PHE A 146 18.78 37.14 -2.30
CA PHE A 146 18.70 38.47 -1.70
C PHE A 146 19.87 39.34 -2.19
N ASP A 147 19.66 40.62 -2.27
CA ASP A 147 20.76 41.54 -2.42
C ASP A 147 21.54 41.67 -1.12
N PHE A 148 22.76 42.19 -1.24
CA PHE A 148 23.58 42.45 -0.08
C PHE A 148 22.80 43.34 0.93
N ASN A 149 22.78 42.86 2.17
CA ASN A 149 22.13 43.59 3.27
C ASN A 149 20.60 43.73 3.15
N LYS A 150 19.96 43.00 2.23
CA LYS A 150 18.51 43.03 2.06
C LYS A 150 17.85 41.70 2.45
N ALA A 151 16.56 41.76 2.74
CA ALA A 151 15.67 40.61 2.98
C ALA A 151 14.53 40.55 1.96
N GLU A 152 14.57 41.37 0.90
CA GLU A 152 13.64 41.33 -0.20
C GLU A 152 14.06 40.25 -1.20
N LEU A 153 13.14 39.35 -1.56
CA LEU A 153 13.39 38.26 -2.48
C LEU A 153 13.56 38.77 -3.91
N LYS A 154 14.58 38.30 -4.57
CA LYS A 154 14.77 38.45 -6.00
C LYS A 154 13.78 37.55 -6.80
N PRO A 155 13.56 37.81 -8.10
CA PRO A 155 12.69 36.97 -8.94
C PRO A 155 13.03 35.48 -8.88
N GLN A 156 14.33 35.14 -8.83
CA GLN A 156 14.78 33.72 -8.70
C GLN A 156 14.34 33.13 -7.35
N GLY A 157 14.30 33.93 -6.28
CA GLY A 157 13.82 33.50 -4.97
C GLY A 157 12.33 33.13 -5.00
N TYR A 158 11.51 33.94 -5.64
CA TYR A 158 10.09 33.64 -5.84
C TYR A 158 9.88 32.38 -6.70
N ALA A 159 10.65 32.23 -7.79
CA ALA A 159 10.57 31.03 -8.63
C ALA A 159 10.93 29.74 -7.86
N ASN A 160 11.94 29.80 -7.00
CA ASN A 160 12.32 28.65 -6.16
C ASN A 160 11.29 28.38 -5.05
N ALA A 161 10.74 29.43 -4.43
CA ALA A 161 9.66 29.29 -3.47
C ALA A 161 8.39 28.68 -4.12
N GLN A 162 8.08 29.03 -5.37
CA GLN A 162 6.97 28.44 -6.11
C GLN A 162 7.15 26.93 -6.32
N LYS A 163 8.34 26.49 -6.79
CA LYS A 163 8.63 25.04 -6.95
C LYS A 163 8.47 24.27 -5.64
N LEU A 164 8.97 24.85 -4.55
CA LEU A 164 8.83 24.25 -3.22
C LEU A 164 7.37 24.23 -2.76
N ALA A 165 6.61 25.30 -3.01
CA ALA A 165 5.19 25.38 -2.69
C ALA A 165 4.37 24.33 -3.48
N ASP A 166 4.68 24.11 -4.76
CA ASP A 166 4.01 23.11 -5.58
C ASP A 166 4.24 21.70 -5.05
N TYR A 167 5.46 21.39 -4.61
CA TYR A 167 5.75 20.13 -3.91
C TYR A 167 4.95 20.01 -2.59
N LEU A 168 4.93 21.05 -1.76
CA LEU A 168 4.23 21.04 -0.48
C LEU A 168 2.70 20.95 -0.62
N LYS A 169 2.11 21.47 -1.69
CA LYS A 169 0.68 21.31 -2.01
C LYS A 169 0.32 19.89 -2.39
N GLN A 170 1.23 19.18 -3.07
CA GLN A 170 1.06 17.77 -3.41
C GLN A 170 1.31 16.83 -2.22
N ASN A 171 1.97 17.33 -1.16
CA ASN A 171 2.29 16.58 0.06
C ASN A 171 1.77 17.34 1.30
N PRO A 172 0.45 17.38 1.54
CA PRO A 172 -0.17 18.24 2.54
C PRO A 172 0.22 17.90 3.99
N GLU A 173 0.67 16.70 4.27
CA GLU A 173 1.15 16.28 5.58
C GLU A 173 2.54 16.82 5.94
N ARG A 174 3.35 17.23 4.94
CA ARG A 174 4.72 17.70 5.19
C ARG A 174 4.72 19.09 5.82
N LYS A 175 5.61 19.28 6.79
CA LYS A 175 5.89 20.56 7.44
C LYS A 175 7.28 21.05 7.08
N VAL A 176 7.52 22.34 7.20
CA VAL A 176 8.81 22.95 6.87
C VAL A 176 9.27 23.88 7.96
N ILE A 177 10.59 23.95 8.15
CA ILE A 177 11.24 25.03 8.88
C ILE A 177 12.15 25.80 7.92
N VAL A 178 12.02 27.12 7.92
CA VAL A 178 12.82 28.07 7.14
C VAL A 178 13.84 28.69 8.10
N GLU A 179 15.12 28.46 7.87
CA GLU A 179 16.22 28.86 8.75
C GLU A 179 17.13 29.85 8.02
N GLY A 180 17.21 31.08 8.51
CA GLY A 180 18.07 32.13 7.95
C GLY A 180 19.39 32.24 8.66
N TYR A 181 20.48 32.52 7.90
CA TYR A 181 21.85 32.65 8.40
C TYR A 181 22.53 33.85 7.76
N THR A 182 23.52 34.41 8.47
CA THR A 182 24.40 35.46 7.98
C THR A 182 25.87 35.02 8.06
N ASP A 183 26.76 35.82 7.51
CA ASP A 183 28.17 35.76 7.80
C ASP A 183 28.48 36.45 9.15
N SER A 184 29.77 36.53 9.52
CA SER A 184 30.22 37.11 10.77
C SER A 184 30.34 38.66 10.75
N VAL A 185 30.02 39.32 9.62
CA VAL A 185 30.19 40.78 9.52
C VAL A 185 28.97 41.49 10.15
N GLY A 186 29.24 42.44 11.02
CA GLY A 186 28.23 43.19 11.75
C GLY A 186 27.97 42.70 13.17
N SER A 187 27.09 43.39 13.89
CA SER A 187 26.72 43.04 15.27
C SER A 187 25.81 41.79 15.31
N ASP A 188 25.80 41.10 16.45
CA ASP A 188 24.99 39.91 16.67
C ASP A 188 23.48 40.24 16.54
N SER A 189 23.06 41.34 17.14
CA SER A 189 21.66 41.78 17.07
C SER A 189 21.22 42.10 15.64
N TYR A 190 22.09 42.78 14.87
CA TYR A 190 21.81 43.06 13.46
C TYR A 190 21.69 41.77 12.64
N ASN A 191 22.63 40.84 12.77
CA ASN A 191 22.63 39.57 12.06
C ASN A 191 21.46 38.70 12.45
N GLN A 192 21.09 38.69 13.73
CA GLN A 192 19.88 37.98 14.19
C GLN A 192 18.61 38.51 13.48
N GLN A 193 18.41 39.82 13.48
CA GLN A 193 17.24 40.42 12.82
C GLN A 193 17.26 40.23 11.29
N LEU A 194 18.42 40.35 10.63
CA LEU A 194 18.55 40.16 9.19
C LEU A 194 18.22 38.72 8.79
N SER A 195 18.76 37.75 9.52
CA SER A 195 18.48 36.32 9.25
C SER A 195 17.01 35.96 9.45
N GLU A 196 16.38 36.54 10.49
CA GLU A 196 14.95 36.33 10.75
C GLU A 196 14.07 36.94 9.67
N ARG A 197 14.34 38.20 9.25
CA ARG A 197 13.61 38.83 8.12
C ARG A 197 13.75 38.03 6.82
N ARG A 198 14.91 37.44 6.54
CA ARG A 198 15.12 36.58 5.36
C ARG A 198 14.32 35.26 5.44
N ALA A 199 14.30 34.63 6.61
CA ALA A 199 13.46 33.45 6.81
C ALA A 199 11.95 33.78 6.65
N GLN A 200 11.50 34.90 7.21
CA GLN A 200 10.12 35.39 7.08
C GLN A 200 9.76 35.72 5.63
N ALA A 201 10.69 36.26 4.83
CA ALA A 201 10.43 36.55 3.42
C ALA A 201 10.16 35.27 2.61
N ILE A 202 10.89 34.19 2.86
CA ILE A 202 10.62 32.88 2.24
C ILE A 202 9.29 32.31 2.76
N GLN A 203 9.01 32.38 4.06
CA GLN A 203 7.72 31.97 4.62
C GLN A 203 6.55 32.70 3.93
N THR A 204 6.65 34.03 3.80
CA THR A 204 5.63 34.85 3.12
C THR A 204 5.45 34.43 1.66
N ALA A 205 6.55 34.14 0.94
CA ALA A 205 6.47 33.68 -0.43
C ALA A 205 5.78 32.32 -0.56
N LEU A 206 6.08 31.37 0.35
CA LEU A 206 5.41 30.05 0.38
C LEU A 206 3.90 30.19 0.70
N VAL A 207 3.54 31.04 1.66
CA VAL A 207 2.13 31.31 1.98
C VAL A 207 1.42 31.94 0.80
N SER A 208 2.03 32.93 0.15
CA SER A 208 1.47 33.58 -1.06
C SER A 208 1.31 32.60 -2.22
N ALA A 209 2.16 31.54 -2.28
CA ALA A 209 2.05 30.45 -3.25
C ALA A 209 1.04 29.36 -2.84
N GLY A 210 0.31 29.53 -1.71
CA GLY A 210 -0.79 28.67 -1.29
C GLY A 210 -0.42 27.57 -0.29
N VAL A 211 0.73 27.65 0.37
CA VAL A 211 1.08 26.74 1.47
C VAL A 211 0.44 27.25 2.76
N GLU A 212 -0.19 26.35 3.51
CA GLU A 212 -0.83 26.64 4.79
C GLU A 212 0.17 27.21 5.82
N PRO A 213 -0.08 28.39 6.44
CA PRO A 213 0.86 29.02 7.39
C PRO A 213 1.22 28.12 8.58
N SER A 214 0.30 27.33 9.08
CA SER A 214 0.48 26.40 10.19
C SER A 214 1.53 25.31 9.92
N ARG A 215 1.88 25.09 8.67
CA ARG A 215 2.89 24.12 8.22
C ARG A 215 4.30 24.70 8.14
N ILE A 216 4.46 26.02 8.31
CA ILE A 216 5.71 26.71 8.07
C ILE A 216 6.19 27.39 9.34
N GLN A 217 7.40 27.05 9.80
CA GLN A 217 8.10 27.79 10.84
C GLN A 217 9.23 28.60 10.19
N ALA A 218 9.48 29.82 10.69
CA ALA A 218 10.59 30.67 10.26
C ALA A 218 11.47 31.02 11.47
N ARG A 219 12.79 30.89 11.33
CA ARG A 219 13.77 31.24 12.37
C ARG A 219 15.01 31.88 11.78
N GLY A 220 15.54 32.89 12.46
CA GLY A 220 16.85 33.44 12.20
C GLY A 220 17.86 32.89 13.22
N TYR A 221 19.06 32.62 12.77
CA TYR A 221 20.19 32.19 13.64
C TYR A 221 21.38 33.16 13.60
N GLY A 222 21.22 34.29 12.89
CA GLY A 222 22.33 35.25 12.76
C GLY A 222 23.56 34.58 12.18
N LYS A 223 24.71 34.84 12.79
CA LYS A 223 26.02 34.27 12.41
C LYS A 223 26.31 32.86 12.96
N ASN A 224 25.35 32.29 13.71
CA ASN A 224 25.52 30.95 14.28
C ASN A 224 25.41 29.88 13.19
N PHE A 225 26.01 28.71 13.44
CA PHE A 225 26.02 27.57 12.52
C PHE A 225 26.65 27.88 11.14
N PRO A 226 27.88 28.40 11.09
CA PRO A 226 28.55 28.63 9.82
C PRO A 226 28.86 27.30 9.11
N VAL A 227 28.72 27.26 7.79
CA VAL A 227 29.05 26.10 6.93
C VAL A 227 30.41 26.24 6.24
N ALA A 228 31.01 27.43 6.32
CA ALA A 228 32.31 27.73 5.79
C ALA A 228 33.03 28.73 6.72
N SER A 229 34.34 28.91 6.52
CA SER A 229 35.10 29.95 7.23
C SER A 229 34.52 31.35 6.97
N ASN A 230 34.70 32.28 7.91
CA ASN A 230 34.36 33.68 7.72
C ASN A 230 35.59 34.54 7.31
N SER A 231 36.72 33.93 7.04
CA SER A 231 37.99 34.64 6.81
C SER A 231 38.02 35.38 5.46
N ASN A 232 37.43 34.83 4.42
CA ASN A 232 37.43 35.42 3.10
C ASN A 232 36.01 35.68 2.56
N ALA A 233 35.87 36.48 1.52
CA ALA A 233 34.58 36.89 0.98
C ALA A 233 33.79 35.73 0.33
N SER A 234 34.50 34.77 -0.27
CA SER A 234 33.88 33.58 -0.91
C SER A 234 33.24 32.68 0.14
N ASP A 235 33.94 32.37 1.21
CA ASP A 235 33.43 31.54 2.31
C ASP A 235 32.29 32.23 3.04
N ARG A 236 32.40 33.54 3.30
CA ARG A 236 31.30 34.34 3.87
C ARG A 236 30.03 34.26 3.01
N ALA A 237 30.19 34.21 1.68
CA ALA A 237 29.04 34.08 0.78
C ALA A 237 28.27 32.77 0.97
N LEU A 238 28.95 31.67 1.37
CA LEU A 238 28.29 30.38 1.70
C LEU A 238 27.53 30.45 3.03
N ASN A 239 28.01 31.27 3.98
CA ASN A 239 27.35 31.46 5.27
C ASN A 239 26.06 32.31 5.12
N ARG A 240 26.02 33.27 4.18
CA ARG A 240 24.81 34.05 3.87
C ARG A 240 23.79 33.21 3.08
N ARG A 241 23.02 32.40 3.79
CA ARG A 241 22.08 31.46 3.20
C ARG A 241 20.75 31.39 3.95
N VAL A 242 19.76 30.82 3.29
CA VAL A 242 18.51 30.34 3.93
C VAL A 242 18.40 28.85 3.62
N GLU A 243 18.17 28.05 4.62
CA GLU A 243 17.87 26.63 4.50
C GLU A 243 16.40 26.40 4.75
N VAL A 244 15.77 25.61 3.89
CA VAL A 244 14.39 25.16 4.10
C VAL A 244 14.45 23.64 4.27
N THR A 245 14.13 23.18 5.48
CA THR A 245 14.07 21.75 5.78
C THR A 245 12.63 21.28 5.73
N ILE A 246 12.36 20.30 4.86
CA ILE A 246 11.06 19.63 4.71
C ILE A 246 11.07 18.38 5.60
N SER A 247 10.04 18.19 6.41
CA SER A 247 9.93 17.03 7.30
C SER A 247 9.89 15.69 6.53
N ASN A 248 10.39 14.63 7.15
CA ASN A 248 10.32 13.27 6.60
C ASN A 248 8.91 12.65 6.75
N ASP A 249 8.10 13.19 7.66
CA ASP A 249 6.76 12.73 7.99
C ASP A 249 5.82 13.92 8.30
N ALA A 250 4.71 13.69 8.97
CA ALA A 250 3.76 14.72 9.38
C ALA A 250 4.19 15.52 10.62
N ASN A 251 5.31 15.18 11.25
CA ASN A 251 5.80 15.88 12.43
C ASN A 251 6.56 17.18 12.05
N PRO A 252 6.54 18.21 12.89
CA PRO A 252 7.37 19.40 12.69
C PRO A 252 8.86 19.04 12.69
N VAL A 253 9.61 19.73 11.84
CA VAL A 253 11.08 19.64 11.89
C VAL A 253 11.59 20.34 13.14
N ALA A 254 12.40 19.65 13.94
CA ALA A 254 13.04 20.26 15.10
C ALA A 254 13.98 21.39 14.68
N PRO A 255 13.94 22.56 15.35
CA PRO A 255 14.91 23.62 15.12
C PRO A 255 16.33 23.18 15.51
N ARG A 256 17.34 23.88 14.97
CA ARG A 256 18.72 23.69 15.43
C ARG A 256 18.85 24.16 16.88
N MET A 257 19.56 23.40 17.66
CA MET A 257 19.92 23.70 19.05
C MET A 257 21.33 24.27 19.13
#